data_6d8fc5ac8f1dfeec6a044aa3bc9f238b
#
_entry.id   6d8fc5ac8f1dfeec6a044aa3bc9f238b
#
_cell.length_a   1.000
_cell.length_b   1.000
_cell.length_c   1.000
_cell.angle_alpha   90.00
_cell.angle_beta   90.00
_cell.angle_gamma   90.00
#
_symmetry.space_group_name_H-M   'P 1'
#
loop_
_entity.id
_entity.type
_entity.pdbx_description
1 polymer ?
#
loop_
_entity_poly.entity_id
_entity_poly.type
_entity_poly.pdbx_seq_one_letter_code
_entity_poly.pdbx_strand_id
1 'polypeptide(L)'
;MYPLRFDHIDLRVRSVPEVEAFYDLLMPAFGWVRKSYAHVDAEGEWHDVDAEHPCNAVEYFAPSDGVRPPCFIGFIEDAGMQTSRTRIAFALGSPLELIEWEPRLREFGARCIERSEDMDGYPALFFEDPAGTRLELCARKVTGPEAGQP
;
A
#
# COMPACT_ATOMS: atom_id res chain seq x y z
N MET A 1 -15.90 -23.51 -5.43
CA MET A 1 -14.67 -22.75 -5.79
C MET A 1 -14.76 -21.41 -5.09
N TYR A 2 -13.73 -21.01 -4.36
CA TYR A 2 -13.70 -19.69 -3.75
C TYR A 2 -13.35 -18.65 -4.82
N PRO A 3 -13.94 -17.44 -4.76
CA PRO A 3 -13.55 -16.37 -5.68
C PRO A 3 -12.07 -16.03 -5.52
N LEU A 4 -11.42 -15.70 -6.62
CA LEU A 4 -10.04 -15.19 -6.59
C LEU A 4 -10.01 -13.85 -5.84
N ARG A 5 -8.92 -13.61 -5.12
CA ARG A 5 -8.67 -12.36 -4.41
C ARG A 5 -7.28 -11.85 -4.73
N PHE A 6 -7.05 -10.61 -4.41
CA PHE A 6 -5.72 -10.03 -4.41
C PHE A 6 -4.85 -10.75 -3.36
N ASP A 7 -3.65 -11.16 -3.73
CA ASP A 7 -2.68 -11.81 -2.87
C ASP A 7 -1.57 -10.84 -2.46
N HIS A 8 -0.81 -10.31 -3.40
CA HIS A 8 0.22 -9.32 -3.13
C HIS A 8 0.48 -8.41 -4.33
N ILE A 9 1.21 -7.34 -4.07
CA ILE A 9 1.81 -6.50 -5.10
C ILE A 9 3.27 -6.21 -4.71
N ASP A 10 4.17 -6.41 -5.66
CA ASP A 10 5.58 -6.03 -5.55
C ASP A 10 5.82 -4.74 -6.32
N LEU A 11 6.24 -3.72 -5.61
CA LEU A 11 6.58 -2.42 -6.14
C LEU A 11 8.10 -2.27 -6.23
N ARG A 12 8.55 -1.51 -7.21
CA ARG A 12 9.95 -1.10 -7.29
C ARG A 12 10.10 0.31 -6.74
N VAL A 13 11.11 0.50 -5.90
CA VAL A 13 11.51 1.78 -5.32
C VAL A 13 13.01 1.97 -5.52
N ARG A 14 13.49 3.20 -5.64
CA ARG A 14 14.92 3.45 -5.81
C ARG A 14 15.75 3.01 -4.63
N SER A 15 15.18 3.08 -3.44
CA SER A 15 15.83 2.70 -2.19
C SER A 15 14.76 2.36 -1.14
N VAL A 16 14.90 1.24 -0.45
CA VAL A 16 14.01 0.87 0.67
C VAL A 16 14.08 1.91 1.78
N PRO A 17 15.25 2.39 2.25
CA PRO A 17 15.33 3.43 3.27
C PRO A 17 14.58 4.73 2.92
N GLU A 18 14.48 5.08 1.62
CA GLU A 18 13.76 6.29 1.18
C GLU A 18 12.26 6.25 1.53
N VAL A 19 11.66 5.07 1.47
CA VAL A 19 10.22 4.89 1.65
C VAL A 19 9.83 4.26 2.97
N GLU A 20 10.76 3.55 3.62
CA GLU A 20 10.50 2.72 4.80
C GLU A 20 9.92 3.54 5.96
N ALA A 21 10.48 4.71 6.25
CA ALA A 21 9.98 5.57 7.34
C ALA A 21 8.52 6.01 7.13
N PHE A 22 8.12 6.23 5.89
CA PHE A 22 6.74 6.56 5.52
C PHE A 22 5.81 5.36 5.73
N TYR A 23 6.18 4.18 5.22
CA TYR A 23 5.35 2.98 5.33
C TYR A 23 5.32 2.39 6.75
N ASP A 24 6.36 2.61 7.55
CA ASP A 24 6.38 2.27 8.99
C ASP A 24 5.34 3.05 9.81
N LEU A 25 4.88 4.19 9.30
CA LEU A 25 3.79 4.97 9.89
C LEU A 25 2.44 4.63 9.23
N LEU A 26 2.40 4.53 7.91
CA LEU A 26 1.17 4.33 7.15
C LEU A 26 0.57 2.93 7.35
N MET A 27 1.38 1.87 7.23
CA MET A 27 0.87 0.50 7.26
C MET A 27 0.31 0.09 8.62
N PRO A 28 0.96 0.38 9.77
CA PRO A 28 0.35 0.14 11.07
C PRO A 28 -0.93 0.97 11.29
N ALA A 29 -1.03 2.16 10.73
CA ALA A 29 -2.24 2.97 10.80
C ALA A 29 -3.41 2.36 9.99
N PHE A 30 -3.12 1.52 8.98
CA PHE A 30 -4.11 0.66 8.30
C PHE A 30 -4.38 -0.66 9.04
N GLY A 31 -3.71 -0.92 10.17
CA GLY A 31 -3.78 -2.19 10.89
C GLY A 31 -2.84 -3.28 10.33
N TRP A 32 -1.93 -2.95 9.42
CA TRP A 32 -0.94 -3.85 8.84
C TRP A 32 0.36 -3.79 9.64
N VAL A 33 0.38 -4.45 10.79
CA VAL A 33 1.46 -4.33 11.77
C VAL A 33 2.62 -5.31 11.57
N ARG A 34 2.44 -6.35 10.73
CA ARG A 34 3.50 -7.32 10.45
C ARG A 34 4.37 -6.83 9.31
N LYS A 35 5.68 -6.86 9.52
CA LYS A 35 6.71 -6.46 8.57
C LYS A 35 7.76 -7.57 8.43
N SER A 36 8.32 -7.74 7.25
CA SER A 36 9.42 -8.65 6.98
C SER A 36 10.44 -8.01 6.06
N TYR A 37 11.69 -8.46 6.12
CA TYR A 37 12.77 -8.05 5.22
C TYR A 37 13.24 -9.24 4.40
N ALA A 38 13.68 -8.97 3.19
CA ALA A 38 14.21 -9.98 2.29
C ALA A 38 15.32 -9.41 1.40
N HIS A 39 15.98 -10.30 0.68
CA HIS A 39 16.82 -9.98 -0.46
C HIS A 39 16.22 -10.58 -1.71
N VAL A 40 16.12 -9.78 -2.77
CA VAL A 40 15.72 -10.23 -4.11
C VAL A 40 16.94 -10.07 -5.02
N ASP A 41 17.40 -11.17 -5.60
CA ASP A 41 18.55 -11.15 -6.49
C ASP A 41 18.24 -10.69 -7.91
N ALA A 42 19.25 -10.68 -8.80
CA ALA A 42 19.10 -10.22 -10.17
C ALA A 42 18.20 -11.14 -11.02
N GLU A 43 18.05 -12.38 -10.64
CA GLU A 43 17.19 -13.39 -11.28
C GLU A 43 15.75 -13.31 -10.76
N GLY A 44 15.52 -12.53 -9.68
CA GLY A 44 14.21 -12.36 -9.04
C GLY A 44 13.91 -13.40 -7.97
N GLU A 45 14.92 -14.16 -7.53
CA GLU A 45 14.76 -15.15 -6.46
C GLU A 45 14.85 -14.45 -5.09
N TRP A 46 14.03 -14.94 -4.16
CA TRP A 46 13.91 -14.40 -2.81
C TRP A 46 14.78 -15.18 -1.83
N HIS A 47 15.57 -14.47 -1.04
CA HIS A 47 16.47 -15.02 -0.04
C HIS A 47 16.23 -14.38 1.33
N ASP A 48 16.52 -15.13 2.38
CA ASP A 48 16.61 -14.56 3.72
C ASP A 48 17.78 -13.56 3.79
N VAL A 49 17.62 -12.54 4.62
CA VAL A 49 18.67 -11.54 4.81
C VAL A 49 19.83 -12.14 5.61
N ASP A 50 21.03 -12.12 5.03
CA ASP A 50 22.27 -12.55 5.65
C ASP A 50 23.50 -11.73 5.13
N ALA A 51 24.70 -12.18 5.37
CA ALA A 51 25.93 -11.47 4.95
C ALA A 51 26.12 -11.49 3.41
N GLU A 52 25.61 -12.51 2.71
CA GLU A 52 25.71 -12.66 1.26
C GLU A 52 24.48 -12.02 0.56
N HIS A 53 23.36 -11.93 1.28
CA HIS A 53 22.09 -11.39 0.81
C HIS A 53 21.65 -10.19 1.67
N PRO A 54 22.28 -9.01 1.51
CA PRO A 54 21.91 -7.81 2.26
C PRO A 54 20.47 -7.38 1.91
N CYS A 55 19.76 -6.84 2.89
CA CYS A 55 18.39 -6.38 2.70
C CYS A 55 18.26 -5.39 1.54
N ASN A 56 17.36 -5.69 0.59
CA ASN A 56 16.95 -4.81 -0.50
C ASN A 56 15.44 -4.87 -0.75
N ALA A 57 14.69 -5.53 0.13
CA ALA A 57 13.24 -5.62 0.05
C ALA A 57 12.60 -5.58 1.43
N VAL A 58 11.43 -4.96 1.52
CA VAL A 58 10.58 -4.92 2.71
C VAL A 58 9.14 -5.21 2.35
N GLU A 59 8.47 -6.01 3.17
CA GLU A 59 7.09 -6.43 2.98
C GLU A 59 6.24 -6.02 4.18
N TYR A 60 5.02 -5.52 3.92
CA TYR A 60 4.01 -5.20 4.93
C TYR A 60 2.77 -6.05 4.70
N PHE A 61 2.32 -6.74 5.72
CA PHE A 61 1.25 -7.74 5.65
C PHE A 61 -0.03 -7.26 6.30
N ALA A 62 -1.15 -7.48 5.61
CA ALA A 62 -2.47 -7.29 6.18
C ALA A 62 -2.72 -8.24 7.37
N PRO A 63 -3.69 -7.95 8.23
CA PRO A 63 -4.13 -8.89 9.26
C PRO A 63 -4.54 -10.23 8.65
N SER A 64 -4.15 -11.33 9.30
CA SER A 64 -4.58 -12.68 8.91
C SER A 64 -6.03 -12.92 9.31
N ASP A 65 -6.81 -13.56 8.43
CA ASP A 65 -8.15 -14.09 8.76
C ASP A 65 -8.09 -15.49 9.40
N GLY A 66 -6.88 -16.03 9.59
CA GLY A 66 -6.64 -17.37 10.15
C GLY A 66 -6.98 -18.52 9.21
N VAL A 67 -7.49 -18.25 8.02
CA VAL A 67 -7.91 -19.26 7.04
C VAL A 67 -6.98 -19.28 5.82
N ARG A 68 -6.52 -18.11 5.41
CA ARG A 68 -5.68 -17.92 4.23
C ARG A 68 -4.45 -17.08 4.58
N PRO A 69 -3.35 -17.22 3.81
CA PRO A 69 -2.22 -16.32 3.94
C PRO A 69 -2.67 -14.85 3.83
N PRO A 70 -2.15 -13.94 4.66
CA PRO A 70 -2.47 -12.52 4.55
C PRO A 70 -1.94 -11.96 3.22
N CYS A 71 -2.68 -11.05 2.60
CA CYS A 71 -2.14 -10.29 1.47
C CYS A 71 -1.05 -9.33 1.97
N PHE A 72 -0.14 -8.94 1.07
CA PHE A 72 0.94 -8.03 1.41
C PHE A 72 1.30 -7.06 0.28
N ILE A 73 2.05 -6.04 0.63
CA ILE A 73 2.72 -5.15 -0.32
C ILE A 73 4.21 -5.23 -0.05
N GLY A 74 4.97 -5.56 -1.11
CA GLY A 74 6.43 -5.61 -1.12
C GLY A 74 7.01 -4.38 -1.81
N PHE A 75 8.12 -3.87 -1.28
CA PHE A 75 8.94 -2.81 -1.87
C PHE A 75 10.33 -3.37 -2.09
N ILE A 76 10.76 -3.43 -3.35
CA ILE A 76 12.04 -4.02 -3.76
C ILE A 76 12.89 -2.92 -4.37
N GLU A 77 14.17 -2.83 -3.98
CA GLU A 77 15.08 -1.84 -4.53
C GLU A 77 15.36 -2.08 -6.00
N ASP A 78 15.24 -1.00 -6.77
CA ASP A 78 15.65 -0.89 -8.15
C ASP A 78 16.10 0.56 -8.39
N ALA A 79 17.40 0.79 -8.38
CA ALA A 79 17.97 2.13 -8.55
C ALA A 79 17.58 2.78 -9.89
N GLY A 80 17.25 1.98 -10.91
CA GLY A 80 16.80 2.43 -12.22
C GLY A 80 15.31 2.67 -12.35
N MET A 81 14.53 2.44 -11.29
CA MET A 81 13.07 2.55 -11.29
C MET A 81 12.62 3.94 -11.78
N GLN A 82 11.64 3.92 -12.67
CA GLN A 82 10.89 5.09 -13.10
C GLN A 82 9.49 5.06 -12.52
N THR A 83 9.01 6.19 -12.00
CA THR A 83 7.64 6.31 -11.50
C THR A 83 6.62 6.05 -12.61
N SER A 84 5.58 5.30 -12.30
CA SER A 84 4.48 5.03 -13.23
C SER A 84 3.23 5.83 -12.86
N ARG A 85 2.22 5.78 -13.74
CA ARG A 85 0.90 6.32 -13.44
C ARG A 85 -0.01 5.32 -12.70
N THR A 86 0.48 4.12 -12.42
CA THR A 86 -0.24 3.12 -11.63
C THR A 86 -0.53 3.66 -10.23
N ARG A 87 -1.72 3.41 -9.73
CA ARG A 87 -2.18 3.85 -8.41
C ARG A 87 -2.69 2.65 -7.61
N ILE A 88 -2.39 2.63 -6.33
CA ILE A 88 -2.92 1.65 -5.39
C ILE A 88 -3.92 2.38 -4.51
N ALA A 89 -5.17 1.89 -4.49
CA ALA A 89 -6.24 2.45 -3.68
C ALA A 89 -6.57 1.54 -2.51
N PHE A 90 -6.67 2.13 -1.32
CA PHE A 90 -7.14 1.49 -0.10
C PHE A 90 -8.55 1.98 0.23
N ALA A 91 -9.43 1.06 0.57
CA ALA A 91 -10.81 1.39 0.91
C ALA A 91 -10.93 1.78 2.39
N LEU A 92 -11.60 2.89 2.64
CA LEU A 92 -12.07 3.31 3.95
C LEU A 92 -13.53 2.91 4.15
N GLY A 93 -13.93 2.75 5.40
CA GLY A 93 -15.30 2.41 5.76
C GLY A 93 -16.28 3.57 5.60
N SER A 94 -15.80 4.81 5.66
CA SER A 94 -16.63 6.02 5.67
C SER A 94 -15.92 7.21 5.03
N PRO A 95 -16.64 8.09 4.31
CA PRO A 95 -16.10 9.36 3.82
C PRO A 95 -15.59 10.30 4.93
N LEU A 96 -16.12 10.19 6.14
CA LEU A 96 -15.68 11.01 7.27
C LEU A 96 -14.24 10.73 7.69
N GLU A 97 -13.79 9.49 7.51
CA GLU A 97 -12.41 9.11 7.80
C GLU A 97 -11.40 9.87 6.95
N LEU A 98 -11.74 10.29 5.72
CA LEU A 98 -10.85 11.06 4.85
C LEU A 98 -10.41 12.39 5.49
N ILE A 99 -11.29 13.01 6.29
CA ILE A 99 -10.99 14.27 7.00
C ILE A 99 -9.90 14.05 8.05
N GLU A 100 -9.93 12.89 8.72
CA GLU A 100 -8.95 12.52 9.74
C GLU A 100 -7.63 12.05 9.10
N TRP A 101 -7.70 11.43 7.92
CA TRP A 101 -6.54 10.90 7.23
C TRP A 101 -5.67 11.98 6.58
N GLU A 102 -6.23 13.06 6.08
CA GLU A 102 -5.46 14.09 5.39
C GLU A 102 -4.34 14.70 6.27
N PRO A 103 -4.56 15.15 7.51
CA PRO A 103 -3.50 15.64 8.38
C PRO A 103 -2.48 14.54 8.72
N ARG A 104 -2.94 13.31 8.96
CA ARG A 104 -2.04 12.16 9.24
C ARG A 104 -1.10 11.86 8.08
N LEU A 105 -1.60 11.87 6.85
CA LEU A 105 -0.77 11.67 5.65
C LEU A 105 0.32 12.72 5.54
N ARG A 106 0.02 13.99 5.90
CA ARG A 106 1.03 15.06 5.94
C ARG A 106 2.11 14.78 6.98
N GLU A 107 1.72 14.37 8.19
CA GLU A 107 2.63 14.01 9.27
C GLU A 107 3.51 12.81 8.90
N PHE A 108 2.99 11.84 8.15
CA PHE A 108 3.73 10.66 7.69
C PHE A 108 4.72 10.98 6.56
N GLY A 109 4.62 12.16 5.94
CA GLY A 109 5.50 12.57 4.85
C GLY A 109 4.96 12.27 3.45
N ALA A 110 3.66 12.03 3.32
CA ALA A 110 3.01 11.92 2.00
C ALA A 110 3.17 13.22 1.20
N ARG A 111 3.34 13.06 -0.10
CA ARG A 111 3.52 14.15 -1.05
C ARG A 111 2.29 14.30 -1.94
N CYS A 112 2.14 15.47 -2.56
CA CYS A 112 1.10 15.73 -3.57
C CYS A 112 -0.31 15.31 -3.10
N ILE A 113 -0.67 15.67 -1.85
CA ILE A 113 -1.97 15.30 -1.28
C ILE A 113 -3.05 16.17 -1.92
N GLU A 114 -4.01 15.53 -2.58
CA GLU A 114 -5.13 16.16 -3.27
C GLU A 114 -6.45 15.46 -2.90
N ARG A 115 -7.51 16.22 -2.75
CA ARG A 115 -8.87 15.69 -2.61
C ARG A 115 -9.46 15.44 -3.98
N SER A 116 -10.36 14.46 -4.08
CA SER A 116 -11.22 14.29 -5.25
C SER A 116 -11.99 15.58 -5.55
N GLU A 117 -12.15 15.92 -6.83
CA GLU A 117 -13.01 17.03 -7.27
C GLU A 117 -14.48 16.77 -6.98
N ASP A 118 -14.89 15.50 -6.92
CA ASP A 118 -16.24 15.05 -6.60
C ASP A 118 -16.24 14.27 -5.26
N MET A 119 -16.14 15.00 -4.16
CA MET A 119 -16.16 14.40 -2.82
C MET A 119 -17.51 13.78 -2.44
N ASP A 120 -18.61 14.12 -3.12
CA ASP A 120 -19.92 13.55 -2.88
C ASP A 120 -20.13 12.23 -3.64
N GLY A 121 -19.70 12.15 -4.89
CA GLY A 121 -19.82 10.97 -5.74
C GLY A 121 -18.65 10.00 -5.59
N TYR A 122 -17.43 10.54 -5.46
CA TYR A 122 -16.21 9.75 -5.29
C TYR A 122 -15.31 10.34 -4.19
N PRO A 123 -15.64 10.12 -2.91
CA PRO A 123 -14.83 10.60 -1.80
C PRO A 123 -13.45 9.92 -1.81
N ALA A 124 -12.39 10.70 -2.05
CA ALA A 124 -11.03 10.17 -2.10
C ALA A 124 -9.96 11.21 -1.75
N LEU A 125 -8.83 10.74 -1.25
CA LEU A 125 -7.56 11.45 -1.14
C LEU A 125 -6.54 10.76 -2.03
N PHE A 126 -5.91 11.51 -2.91
CA PHE A 126 -4.79 11.08 -3.74
C PHE A 126 -3.51 11.60 -3.14
N PHE A 127 -2.45 10.80 -3.14
CA PHE A 127 -1.16 11.22 -2.61
C PHE A 127 -0.03 10.36 -3.20
N GLU A 128 1.20 10.75 -2.92
CA GLU A 128 2.40 10.02 -3.30
C GLU A 128 3.22 9.70 -2.05
N ASP A 129 3.89 8.54 -2.09
CA ASP A 129 4.95 8.24 -1.14
C ASP A 129 6.22 9.07 -1.44
N PRO A 130 7.29 9.02 -0.64
CA PRO A 130 8.53 9.74 -0.90
C PRO A 130 9.20 9.41 -2.25
N ALA A 131 9.04 8.19 -2.76
CA ALA A 131 9.60 7.76 -4.05
C ALA A 131 8.71 8.12 -5.26
N GLY A 132 7.50 8.63 -5.03
CA GLY A 132 6.53 9.00 -6.07
C GLY A 132 5.57 7.88 -6.47
N THR A 133 5.47 6.82 -5.68
CA THR A 133 4.41 5.81 -5.84
C THR A 133 3.06 6.47 -5.57
N ARG A 134 2.11 6.32 -6.50
CA ARG A 134 0.77 6.90 -6.37
C ARG A 134 -0.13 6.04 -5.54
N LEU A 135 -0.71 6.65 -4.53
CA LEU A 135 -1.60 6.02 -3.56
C LEU A 135 -2.93 6.76 -3.50
N GLU A 136 -3.93 6.07 -2.99
CA GLU A 136 -5.27 6.62 -2.82
C GLU A 136 -5.93 6.03 -1.57
N LEU A 137 -6.64 6.87 -0.81
CA LEU A 137 -7.66 6.45 0.14
C LEU A 137 -9.01 6.81 -0.42
N CYS A 138 -9.92 5.84 -0.54
CA CYS A 138 -11.27 6.11 -1.05
C CYS A 138 -12.36 5.45 -0.22
N ALA A 139 -13.50 6.12 -0.11
CA ALA A 139 -14.69 5.62 0.58
C ALA A 139 -15.86 5.54 -0.38
N ARG A 140 -15.83 4.54 -1.28
CA ARG A 140 -16.89 4.35 -2.26
C ARG A 140 -18.18 3.93 -1.58
N LYS A 141 -19.29 4.55 -1.98
CA LYS A 141 -20.63 4.16 -1.54
C LYS A 141 -21.01 2.84 -2.23
N VAL A 142 -21.64 1.94 -1.49
CA VAL A 142 -22.27 0.77 -2.08
C VAL A 142 -23.50 1.27 -2.85
N THR A 143 -23.45 1.22 -4.18
CA THR A 143 -24.55 1.63 -5.06
C THR A 143 -25.10 0.43 -5.79
N GLY A 144 -26.42 0.21 -5.73
CA GLY A 144 -27.13 -0.72 -6.61
C GLY A 144 -27.39 -2.12 -6.04
N PRO A 145 -27.97 -3.04 -6.86
CA PRO A 145 -28.52 -4.31 -6.44
C PRO A 145 -27.50 -5.36 -5.94
N GLU A 146 -26.22 -5.06 -5.96
CA GLU A 146 -25.19 -5.94 -5.38
C GLU A 146 -25.20 -5.97 -3.85
N ALA A 147 -25.93 -5.10 -3.19
CA ALA A 147 -26.15 -5.08 -1.74
C ALA A 147 -27.10 -6.19 -1.25
N GLY A 148 -27.25 -7.29 -1.97
CA GLY A 148 -28.20 -8.32 -1.53
C GLY A 148 -28.33 -9.54 -2.43
N GLN A 149 -27.32 -9.94 -3.18
CA GLN A 149 -27.36 -11.28 -3.77
C GLN A 149 -26.73 -12.29 -2.80
N PRO A 150 -27.50 -13.33 -2.40
CA PRO A 150 -27.04 -14.41 -1.55
C PRO A 150 -26.00 -15.30 -2.21
#